data_024637540d105dde6c18f6d749d9cd3d
#
_entry.id   024637540d105dde6c18f6d749d9cd3d
#
_cell.length_a   1.000
_cell.length_b   1.000
_cell.length_c   1.000
_cell.angle_alpha   90.00
_cell.angle_beta   90.00
_cell.angle_gamma   90.00
#
_symmetry.space_group_name_H-M   'P 1'
#
loop_
_entity.id
_entity.type
_entity.pdbx_description
1 polymer ?
#
loop_
_entity_poly.entity_id
_entity_poly.type
_entity_poly.pdbx_seq_one_letter_code
_entity_poly.pdbx_strand_id
1 'polypeptide(L)'
;MSMGAPTVTCIVIVYNGEAYLDEAITSVIQQSSPDWELIIADDGSSDASREIARRHAGADRRIRLITHPDGGNHGTGATRNLGLSESWGDFIGFLDADDVWKATKIEEQLGLFAQHPEVAMVYGRTLIWHSWDTTGTVDFFYELGVQPNRVHMPPVLFRNLLRNVYQTPTTCSALMRRSAIADVGGFDESFAAMFEDQLFFAKILLHFPVFVSGRCWAKYRQHNTSTSAASTAAGGDLATQIRCLKRIRHYVREQRRHPSVHRRVGRGDQMAVERMLARLHLQHWATRVRRVAAVRPPPW
;
A
#
# COMPACT_ATOMS: atom_id res chain seq x y z
N MET A 1 12.53 -4.08 -33.50
CA MET A 1 12.73 -5.20 -32.55
C MET A 1 11.56 -5.16 -31.59
N SER A 2 10.74 -6.21 -31.54
CA SER A 2 9.70 -6.36 -30.52
C SER A 2 10.41 -6.44 -29.17
N MET A 3 10.21 -5.45 -28.31
CA MET A 3 10.65 -5.56 -26.91
C MET A 3 9.74 -6.62 -26.29
N GLY A 4 10.35 -7.62 -25.60
CA GLY A 4 9.59 -8.52 -24.76
C GLY A 4 8.75 -7.74 -23.74
N ALA A 5 7.76 -8.39 -23.13
CA ALA A 5 7.01 -7.77 -22.05
C ALA A 5 7.98 -7.37 -20.91
N PRO A 6 7.81 -6.20 -20.27
CA PRO A 6 8.67 -5.77 -19.15
C PRO A 6 8.54 -6.73 -17.98
N THR A 7 9.63 -6.93 -17.23
CA THR A 7 9.59 -7.78 -16.03
C THR A 7 8.78 -7.14 -14.90
N VAL A 8 8.88 -5.81 -14.75
CA VAL A 8 8.21 -5.06 -13.66
C VAL A 8 7.30 -3.98 -14.23
N THR A 9 6.06 -3.92 -13.73
CA THR A 9 5.22 -2.72 -13.87
C THR A 9 5.29 -1.90 -12.58
N CYS A 10 5.75 -0.66 -12.71
CA CYS A 10 5.65 0.37 -11.68
C CYS A 10 4.33 1.13 -11.88
N ILE A 11 3.51 1.27 -10.85
CA ILE A 11 2.25 2.01 -10.91
C ILE A 11 2.36 3.19 -9.95
N VAL A 12 2.41 4.41 -10.49
CA VAL A 12 2.31 5.66 -9.73
C VAL A 12 0.87 6.14 -9.79
N ILE A 13 0.20 6.24 -8.64
CA ILE A 13 -1.12 6.88 -8.57
C ILE A 13 -0.97 8.34 -8.18
N VAL A 14 -1.78 9.22 -8.77
CA VAL A 14 -1.73 10.67 -8.49
C VAL A 14 -3.12 11.30 -8.46
N TYR A 15 -3.35 12.16 -7.48
CA TYR A 15 -4.45 13.10 -7.40
C TYR A 15 -3.96 14.41 -6.79
N ASN A 16 -3.87 15.47 -7.60
CA ASN A 16 -3.37 16.79 -7.21
C ASN A 16 -2.01 16.72 -6.48
N GLY A 17 -1.04 16.07 -7.13
CA GLY A 17 0.29 15.80 -6.58
C GLY A 17 1.42 16.57 -7.25
N GLU A 18 1.15 17.69 -7.92
CA GLU A 18 2.12 18.46 -8.72
C GLU A 18 3.44 18.77 -7.99
N ALA A 19 3.36 18.95 -6.65
CA ALA A 19 4.52 19.31 -5.84
C ALA A 19 5.57 18.19 -5.73
N TYR A 20 5.17 16.90 -5.90
CA TYR A 20 6.04 15.75 -5.60
C TYR A 20 6.15 14.76 -6.76
N LEU A 21 5.18 14.76 -7.68
CA LEU A 21 5.06 13.76 -8.75
C LEU A 21 6.33 13.65 -9.61
N ASP A 22 7.00 14.77 -9.90
CA ASP A 22 8.23 14.77 -10.72
C ASP A 22 9.35 13.97 -10.06
N GLU A 23 9.52 14.10 -8.73
CA GLU A 23 10.50 13.35 -7.96
C GLU A 23 10.13 11.86 -7.88
N ALA A 24 8.87 11.53 -7.67
CA ALA A 24 8.38 10.16 -7.67
C ALA A 24 8.68 9.44 -9.00
N ILE A 25 8.31 10.05 -10.14
CA ILE A 25 8.58 9.52 -11.48
C ILE A 25 10.09 9.39 -11.72
N THR A 26 10.87 10.41 -11.37
CA THR A 26 12.33 10.41 -11.52
C THR A 26 12.96 9.27 -10.73
N SER A 27 12.44 8.92 -9.55
CA SER A 27 12.94 7.80 -8.75
C SER A 27 12.74 6.44 -9.41
N VAL A 28 11.71 6.29 -10.26
CA VAL A 28 11.50 5.09 -11.09
C VAL A 28 12.43 5.10 -12.30
N ILE A 29 12.60 6.23 -12.96
CA ILE A 29 13.51 6.38 -14.12
C ILE A 29 14.96 6.03 -13.73
N GLN A 30 15.37 6.39 -12.52
CA GLN A 30 16.71 6.17 -11.98
C GLN A 30 16.95 4.76 -11.42
N GLN A 31 16.03 3.82 -11.61
CA GLN A 31 16.26 2.43 -11.17
C GLN A 31 17.45 1.81 -11.90
N SER A 32 18.29 1.08 -11.16
CA SER A 32 19.48 0.38 -11.70
C SER A 32 19.10 -0.74 -12.68
N SER A 33 17.95 -1.38 -12.49
CA SER A 33 17.39 -2.33 -13.47
C SER A 33 16.61 -1.57 -14.54
N PRO A 34 16.88 -1.77 -15.83
CA PRO A 34 16.19 -1.06 -16.91
C PRO A 34 14.88 -1.72 -17.36
N ASP A 35 14.59 -2.95 -16.90
CA ASP A 35 13.50 -3.79 -17.39
C ASP A 35 12.19 -3.53 -16.63
N TRP A 36 11.62 -2.35 -16.84
CA TRP A 36 10.37 -1.91 -16.26
C TRP A 36 9.53 -1.08 -17.25
N GLU A 37 8.25 -1.06 -17.02
CA GLU A 37 7.31 -0.03 -17.50
C GLU A 37 6.81 0.80 -16.32
N LEU A 38 6.41 2.04 -16.57
CA LEU A 38 5.76 2.92 -15.61
C LEU A 38 4.38 3.33 -16.10
N ILE A 39 3.37 3.05 -15.30
CA ILE A 39 2.02 3.54 -15.48
C ILE A 39 1.77 4.65 -14.46
N ILE A 40 1.51 5.86 -14.96
CA ILE A 40 1.04 6.98 -14.14
C ILE A 40 -0.47 7.00 -14.25
N ALA A 41 -1.16 6.62 -13.17
CA ALA A 41 -2.62 6.59 -13.11
C ALA A 41 -3.12 7.86 -12.42
N ASP A 42 -3.69 8.78 -13.19
CA ASP A 42 -4.23 10.05 -12.70
C ASP A 42 -5.71 9.90 -12.31
N ASP A 43 -6.01 10.19 -11.06
CA ASP A 43 -7.34 10.09 -10.45
C ASP A 43 -8.15 11.38 -10.54
N GLY A 44 -8.16 12.03 -11.71
CA GLY A 44 -8.96 13.23 -11.93
C GLY A 44 -8.30 14.52 -11.42
N SER A 45 -6.96 14.65 -11.48
CA SER A 45 -6.24 15.85 -11.04
C SER A 45 -6.67 17.11 -11.80
N SER A 46 -6.74 18.22 -11.07
CA SER A 46 -7.04 19.56 -11.56
C SER A 46 -5.85 20.53 -11.53
N ASP A 47 -4.72 20.11 -10.93
CA ASP A 47 -3.45 20.82 -10.89
C ASP A 47 -2.53 20.46 -12.07
N ALA A 48 -1.24 20.81 -12.03
CA ALA A 48 -0.28 20.51 -13.07
C ALA A 48 0.18 19.03 -13.14
N SER A 49 -0.37 18.12 -12.33
CA SER A 49 0.02 16.70 -12.29
C SER A 49 -0.06 16.03 -13.66
N ARG A 50 -1.15 16.28 -14.42
CA ARG A 50 -1.32 15.71 -15.78
C ARG A 50 -0.30 16.23 -16.78
N GLU A 51 0.12 17.49 -16.65
CA GLU A 51 1.15 18.11 -17.51
C GLU A 51 2.51 17.47 -17.22
N ILE A 52 2.86 17.32 -15.95
CA ILE A 52 4.08 16.64 -15.51
C ILE A 52 4.12 15.20 -16.06
N ALA A 53 3.04 14.45 -15.88
CA ALA A 53 2.94 13.07 -16.35
C ALA A 53 3.08 12.95 -17.88
N ARG A 54 2.42 13.84 -18.65
CA ARG A 54 2.53 13.87 -20.13
C ARG A 54 3.95 14.20 -20.60
N ARG A 55 4.65 15.10 -19.92
CA ARG A 55 6.04 15.43 -20.23
C ARG A 55 6.94 14.21 -20.12
N HIS A 56 6.83 13.43 -19.03
CA HIS A 56 7.61 12.20 -18.85
C HIS A 56 7.21 11.11 -19.85
N ALA A 57 5.92 10.91 -20.08
CA ALA A 57 5.43 9.94 -21.07
C ALA A 57 5.87 10.28 -22.52
N GLY A 58 6.00 11.56 -22.83
CA GLY A 58 6.54 12.02 -24.12
C GLY A 58 8.05 11.84 -24.27
N ALA A 59 8.78 11.79 -23.16
CA ALA A 59 10.24 11.65 -23.13
C ALA A 59 10.72 10.19 -23.08
N ASP A 60 9.96 9.27 -22.49
CA ASP A 60 10.33 7.86 -22.35
C ASP A 60 9.15 6.94 -22.70
N ARG A 61 9.30 6.14 -23.75
CA ARG A 61 8.27 5.19 -24.24
C ARG A 61 7.84 4.10 -23.24
N ARG A 62 8.61 3.89 -22.19
CA ARG A 62 8.28 2.96 -21.11
C ARG A 62 7.26 3.54 -20.14
N ILE A 63 6.94 4.85 -20.25
CA ILE A 63 6.05 5.58 -19.38
C ILE A 63 4.73 5.84 -20.09
N ARG A 64 3.62 5.51 -19.44
CA ARG A 64 2.27 5.75 -19.93
C ARG A 64 1.47 6.52 -18.88
N LEU A 65 0.71 7.53 -19.33
CA LEU A 65 -0.31 8.19 -18.53
C LEU A 65 -1.67 7.56 -18.85
N ILE A 66 -2.39 7.15 -17.82
CA ILE A 66 -3.78 6.69 -17.94
C ILE A 66 -4.68 7.46 -16.98
N THR A 67 -5.97 7.52 -17.31
CA THR A 67 -7.01 8.18 -16.50
C THR A 67 -8.25 7.31 -16.47
N HIS A 68 -9.13 7.51 -15.50
CA HIS A 68 -10.46 6.92 -15.52
C HIS A 68 -11.25 7.41 -16.75
N PRO A 69 -12.12 6.58 -17.35
CA PRO A 69 -12.82 6.93 -18.60
C PRO A 69 -13.64 8.21 -18.54
N ASP A 70 -14.21 8.54 -17.39
CA ASP A 70 -14.97 9.76 -17.12
C ASP A 70 -14.09 10.94 -16.67
N GLY A 71 -12.79 10.72 -16.46
CA GLY A 71 -11.82 11.70 -15.99
C GLY A 71 -12.04 12.14 -14.53
N GLY A 72 -12.91 11.46 -13.78
CA GLY A 72 -13.27 11.76 -12.40
C GLY A 72 -12.31 11.17 -11.37
N ASN A 73 -12.51 11.55 -10.08
CA ASN A 73 -11.82 10.98 -8.94
C ASN A 73 -12.59 9.76 -8.42
N HIS A 74 -11.94 8.62 -8.38
CA HIS A 74 -12.49 7.31 -7.95
C HIS A 74 -11.82 6.79 -6.66
N GLY A 75 -10.78 7.46 -6.19
CA GLY A 75 -10.02 7.10 -5.00
C GLY A 75 -8.89 6.11 -5.27
N THR A 76 -8.00 6.00 -4.27
CA THR A 76 -6.71 5.29 -4.38
C THR A 76 -6.84 3.82 -4.78
N GLY A 77 -7.85 3.11 -4.26
CA GLY A 77 -8.08 1.69 -4.56
C GLY A 77 -8.46 1.45 -6.02
N ALA A 78 -9.43 2.22 -6.55
CA ALA A 78 -9.88 2.14 -7.94
C ALA A 78 -8.75 2.53 -8.90
N THR A 79 -7.98 3.56 -8.56
CA THR A 79 -6.88 4.04 -9.39
C THR A 79 -5.71 3.04 -9.44
N ARG A 80 -5.41 2.33 -8.33
CA ARG A 80 -4.45 1.22 -8.36
C ARG A 80 -4.97 0.05 -9.21
N ASN A 81 -6.26 -0.28 -9.13
CA ASN A 81 -6.86 -1.32 -9.97
C ASN A 81 -6.85 -0.94 -11.46
N LEU A 82 -7.09 0.33 -11.79
CA LEU A 82 -6.94 0.82 -13.16
C LEU A 82 -5.50 0.60 -13.66
N GLY A 83 -4.48 0.95 -12.85
CA GLY A 83 -3.09 0.67 -13.19
C GLY A 83 -2.80 -0.82 -13.36
N LEU A 84 -3.38 -1.68 -12.50
CA LEU A 84 -3.25 -3.13 -12.60
C LEU A 84 -3.84 -3.70 -13.89
N SER A 85 -5.01 -3.21 -14.33
CA SER A 85 -5.66 -3.68 -15.56
C SER A 85 -4.85 -3.38 -16.82
N GLU A 86 -4.02 -2.34 -16.78
CA GLU A 86 -3.17 -1.88 -17.87
C GLU A 86 -1.72 -2.41 -17.78
N SER A 87 -1.41 -3.21 -16.73
CA SER A 87 -0.05 -3.70 -16.46
C SER A 87 0.32 -4.92 -17.27
N TRP A 88 1.59 -5.00 -17.72
CA TRP A 88 2.13 -6.12 -18.50
C TRP A 88 3.18 -6.94 -17.73
N GLY A 89 3.86 -6.33 -16.76
CA GLY A 89 4.95 -6.97 -16.01
C GLY A 89 4.49 -8.16 -15.16
N ASP A 90 5.37 -9.11 -14.95
CA ASP A 90 5.15 -10.26 -14.07
C ASP A 90 5.17 -9.86 -12.58
N PHE A 91 5.83 -8.76 -12.28
CA PHE A 91 5.91 -8.16 -10.95
C PHE A 91 5.32 -6.76 -10.95
N ILE A 92 4.63 -6.41 -9.88
CA ILE A 92 3.97 -5.13 -9.69
C ILE A 92 4.54 -4.42 -8.46
N GLY A 93 4.97 -3.17 -8.65
CA GLY A 93 5.31 -2.24 -7.57
C GLY A 93 4.42 -1.00 -7.63
N PHE A 94 3.91 -0.56 -6.49
CA PHE A 94 3.15 0.68 -6.38
C PHE A 94 4.01 1.78 -5.76
N LEU A 95 3.78 3.01 -6.18
CA LEU A 95 4.38 4.20 -5.60
C LEU A 95 3.32 5.30 -5.54
N ASP A 96 3.15 5.93 -4.40
CA ASP A 96 2.29 7.09 -4.28
C ASP A 96 3.06 8.33 -4.78
N ALA A 97 2.36 9.32 -5.34
CA ALA A 97 2.98 10.46 -6.03
C ALA A 97 3.87 11.33 -5.15
N ASP A 98 3.76 11.20 -3.83
CA ASP A 98 4.52 11.92 -2.81
C ASP A 98 5.71 11.13 -2.23
N ASP A 99 5.89 9.87 -2.64
CA ASP A 99 6.93 8.98 -2.15
C ASP A 99 8.10 8.83 -3.14
N VAL A 100 9.20 8.24 -2.68
CA VAL A 100 10.42 8.08 -3.49
C VAL A 100 11.01 6.67 -3.31
N TRP A 101 11.33 6.01 -4.43
CA TRP A 101 12.09 4.77 -4.42
C TRP A 101 13.61 5.01 -4.39
N LYS A 102 14.34 4.10 -3.75
CA LYS A 102 15.79 4.03 -3.89
C LYS A 102 16.17 3.34 -5.21
N ALA A 103 17.24 3.78 -5.83
CA ALA A 103 17.65 3.35 -7.18
C ALA A 103 17.84 1.83 -7.33
N THR A 104 18.19 1.10 -6.28
CA THR A 104 18.44 -0.35 -6.30
C THR A 104 17.23 -1.20 -5.98
N LYS A 105 16.03 -0.60 -5.80
CA LYS A 105 14.83 -1.33 -5.33
C LYS A 105 14.46 -2.48 -6.25
N ILE A 106 14.28 -2.22 -7.54
CA ILE A 106 13.83 -3.24 -8.51
C ILE A 106 14.85 -4.38 -8.60
N GLU A 107 16.13 -4.06 -8.82
CA GLU A 107 17.20 -5.04 -8.95
C GLU A 107 17.32 -5.95 -7.72
N GLU A 108 17.38 -5.35 -6.52
CA GLU A 108 17.55 -6.11 -5.29
C GLU A 108 16.31 -6.97 -4.97
N GLN A 109 15.09 -6.46 -5.19
CA GLN A 109 13.89 -7.25 -4.95
C GLN A 109 13.71 -8.37 -5.97
N LEU A 110 14.02 -8.17 -7.24
CA LEU A 110 14.04 -9.25 -8.24
C LEU A 110 15.06 -10.33 -7.90
N GLY A 111 16.25 -9.92 -7.40
CA GLY A 111 17.26 -10.87 -6.91
C GLY A 111 16.74 -11.75 -5.77
N LEU A 112 15.93 -11.20 -4.87
CA LEU A 112 15.28 -11.96 -3.79
C LEU A 112 14.21 -12.91 -4.32
N PHE A 113 13.41 -12.53 -5.33
CA PHE A 113 12.46 -13.44 -5.98
C PHE A 113 13.13 -14.59 -6.71
N ALA A 114 14.33 -14.36 -7.29
CA ALA A 114 15.11 -15.42 -7.91
C ALA A 114 15.66 -16.43 -6.89
N GLN A 115 16.06 -15.95 -5.70
CA GLN A 115 16.54 -16.80 -4.60
C GLN A 115 15.40 -17.53 -3.87
N HIS A 116 14.19 -16.96 -3.89
CA HIS A 116 13.00 -17.45 -3.19
C HIS A 116 11.80 -17.51 -4.15
N PRO A 117 11.78 -18.46 -5.08
CA PRO A 117 10.75 -18.56 -6.12
C PRO A 117 9.34 -18.82 -5.56
N GLU A 118 9.24 -19.33 -4.33
CA GLU A 118 8.00 -19.61 -3.61
C GLU A 118 7.29 -18.36 -3.08
N VAL A 119 7.99 -17.21 -2.93
CA VAL A 119 7.38 -16.01 -2.34
C VAL A 119 6.53 -15.26 -3.36
N ALA A 120 5.40 -14.73 -2.89
CA ALA A 120 4.50 -13.90 -3.67
C ALA A 120 4.80 -12.38 -3.54
N MET A 121 5.43 -11.99 -2.46
CA MET A 121 5.76 -10.59 -2.17
C MET A 121 7.10 -10.48 -1.46
N VAL A 122 7.85 -9.44 -1.79
CA VAL A 122 9.04 -8.98 -1.08
C VAL A 122 8.78 -7.56 -0.61
N TYR A 123 9.00 -7.27 0.67
CA TYR A 123 9.01 -5.90 1.19
C TYR A 123 10.13 -5.69 2.19
N GLY A 124 10.50 -4.43 2.41
CA GLY A 124 11.53 -4.05 3.36
C GLY A 124 11.09 -2.91 4.28
N ARG A 125 12.05 -2.31 4.99
CA ARG A 125 11.81 -1.12 5.78
C ARG A 125 11.39 0.04 4.88
N THR A 126 10.50 0.87 5.40
CA THR A 126 10.09 2.14 4.79
C THR A 126 10.55 3.26 5.70
N LEU A 127 11.34 4.20 5.17
CA LEU A 127 11.77 5.37 5.92
C LEU A 127 10.59 6.33 6.07
N ILE A 128 10.19 6.64 7.29
CA ILE A 128 9.27 7.73 7.58
C ILE A 128 10.08 9.01 7.44
N TRP A 129 9.84 9.72 6.33
CA TRP A 129 10.75 10.73 5.82
C TRP A 129 10.23 12.14 6.10
N HIS A 130 10.85 12.80 7.06
CA HIS A 130 10.60 14.20 7.45
C HIS A 130 11.67 15.15 6.95
N SER A 131 12.92 14.67 6.80
CA SER A 131 14.08 15.51 6.44
C SER A 131 14.10 15.96 4.97
N TRP A 132 13.01 15.74 4.23
CA TRP A 132 12.83 16.30 2.88
C TRP A 132 12.59 17.83 2.94
N ASP A 133 12.15 18.34 4.09
CA ASP A 133 11.98 19.76 4.37
C ASP A 133 12.89 20.21 5.52
N THR A 134 12.82 21.50 5.87
CA THR A 134 13.68 22.14 6.88
C THR A 134 13.04 22.21 8.27
N THR A 135 11.95 21.48 8.52
CA THR A 135 11.22 21.55 9.81
C THR A 135 11.98 20.96 11.00
N GLY A 136 13.08 20.25 10.73
CA GLY A 136 13.94 19.67 11.78
C GLY A 136 13.41 18.40 12.42
N THR A 137 12.31 17.84 11.93
CA THR A 137 11.79 16.55 12.38
C THR A 137 12.70 15.42 11.89
N VAL A 138 13.00 14.46 12.76
CA VAL A 138 13.94 13.37 12.49
C VAL A 138 13.26 12.23 11.75
N ASP A 139 13.94 11.68 10.75
CA ASP A 139 13.53 10.45 10.05
C ASP A 139 13.63 9.25 10.98
N PHE A 140 12.72 8.27 10.81
CA PHE A 140 12.75 7.06 11.61
C PHE A 140 12.19 5.84 10.88
N PHE A 141 12.38 4.66 11.47
CA PHE A 141 11.80 3.41 11.03
C PHE A 141 10.93 2.82 12.13
N TYR A 142 9.76 2.31 11.75
CA TYR A 142 9.01 1.42 12.64
C TYR A 142 9.72 0.06 12.76
N GLU A 143 9.54 -0.60 13.90
CA GLU A 143 9.99 -1.98 14.08
C GLU A 143 9.18 -2.93 13.17
N LEU A 144 9.86 -3.89 12.54
CA LEU A 144 9.23 -4.86 11.65
C LEU A 144 8.33 -5.87 12.37
N GLY A 145 8.53 -6.05 13.69
CA GLY A 145 7.77 -7.02 14.50
C GLY A 145 8.01 -8.49 14.13
N VAL A 146 8.92 -8.75 13.21
CA VAL A 146 9.37 -10.07 12.77
C VAL A 146 10.87 -10.02 12.45
N GLN A 147 11.52 -11.18 12.45
CA GLN A 147 12.93 -11.27 12.07
C GLN A 147 13.09 -10.97 10.57
N PRO A 148 13.93 -9.99 10.18
CA PRO A 148 14.16 -9.68 8.77
C PRO A 148 15.05 -10.72 8.06
N ASN A 149 15.17 -10.53 6.73
CA ASN A 149 16.01 -11.31 5.81
C ASN A 149 15.65 -12.79 5.77
N ARG A 150 14.34 -13.08 5.76
CA ARG A 150 13.83 -14.44 5.65
C ARG A 150 12.39 -14.50 5.10
N VAL A 151 12.02 -15.67 4.64
CA VAL A 151 10.64 -16.00 4.26
C VAL A 151 9.78 -16.23 5.50
N HIS A 152 8.63 -15.62 5.53
CA HIS A 152 7.58 -15.83 6.52
C HIS A 152 6.38 -16.52 5.89
N MET A 153 6.04 -17.69 6.42
CA MET A 153 4.86 -18.44 5.98
C MET A 153 3.57 -17.84 6.53
N PRO A 154 2.45 -17.90 5.78
CA PRO A 154 1.15 -17.52 6.34
C PRO A 154 0.82 -18.35 7.59
N PRO A 155 0.15 -17.79 8.59
CA PRO A 155 -0.42 -16.46 8.71
C PRO A 155 0.42 -15.53 9.62
N VAL A 156 1.72 -15.69 9.72
CA VAL A 156 2.56 -14.93 10.67
C VAL A 156 2.41 -13.43 10.44
N LEU A 157 2.65 -12.97 9.21
CA LEU A 157 2.57 -11.55 8.87
C LEU A 157 1.13 -11.01 8.87
N PHE A 158 0.15 -11.84 8.50
CA PHE A 158 -1.27 -11.48 8.64
C PHE A 158 -1.62 -11.13 10.09
N ARG A 159 -1.19 -11.93 11.06
CA ARG A 159 -1.41 -11.66 12.49
C ARG A 159 -0.66 -10.43 12.96
N ASN A 160 0.53 -10.17 12.40
CA ASN A 160 1.31 -8.96 12.68
C ASN A 160 0.59 -7.70 12.18
N LEU A 161 0.08 -7.73 10.94
CA LEU A 161 -0.71 -6.65 10.35
C LEU A 161 -1.95 -6.33 11.21
N LEU A 162 -2.69 -7.32 11.67
CA LEU A 162 -3.88 -7.09 12.51
C LEU A 162 -3.57 -6.35 13.81
N ARG A 163 -2.35 -6.47 14.37
CA ARG A 163 -1.94 -5.77 15.60
C ARG A 163 -1.79 -4.27 15.38
N ASN A 164 -1.44 -3.85 14.18
CA ASN A 164 -1.21 -2.45 13.77
C ASN A 164 -0.28 -1.66 14.71
N VAL A 165 0.81 -2.30 15.17
CA VAL A 165 1.82 -1.70 16.06
C VAL A 165 3.23 -1.78 15.48
N TYR A 166 3.40 -2.53 14.39
CA TYR A 166 4.65 -2.73 13.69
C TYR A 166 4.55 -2.23 12.27
N GLN A 167 5.70 -2.07 11.60
CA GLN A 167 5.70 -1.81 10.18
C GLN A 167 5.09 -3.00 9.44
N THR A 168 4.01 -2.74 8.71
CA THR A 168 3.41 -3.64 7.74
C THR A 168 3.97 -3.34 6.34
N PRO A 169 3.70 -4.16 5.33
CA PRO A 169 3.99 -3.76 3.96
C PRO A 169 3.35 -2.39 3.67
N THR A 170 4.10 -1.52 3.01
CA THR A 170 3.58 -0.28 2.43
C THR A 170 3.52 -0.43 0.91
N THR A 171 2.63 0.29 0.26
CA THR A 171 2.52 0.31 -1.19
C THR A 171 3.85 0.64 -1.84
N CYS A 172 4.57 1.65 -1.34
CA CYS A 172 5.85 2.05 -1.89
C CYS A 172 7.01 1.06 -1.61
N SER A 173 6.96 0.21 -0.57
CA SER A 173 8.05 -0.71 -0.25
C SER A 173 7.93 -2.08 -0.91
N ALA A 174 6.72 -2.54 -1.19
CA ALA A 174 6.46 -3.87 -1.70
C ALA A 174 6.73 -4.02 -3.20
N LEU A 175 7.19 -5.21 -3.61
CA LEU A 175 7.13 -5.73 -4.96
C LEU A 175 6.41 -7.09 -4.90
N MET A 176 5.49 -7.35 -5.82
CA MET A 176 4.58 -8.50 -5.74
C MET A 176 4.46 -9.20 -7.08
N ARG A 177 4.26 -10.52 -7.07
CA ARG A 177 3.89 -11.25 -8.28
C ARG A 177 2.48 -10.82 -8.73
N ARG A 178 2.31 -10.48 -10.00
CA ARG A 178 1.01 -10.14 -10.59
C ARG A 178 -0.01 -11.25 -10.40
N SER A 179 0.40 -12.52 -10.52
CA SER A 179 -0.46 -13.67 -10.27
C SER A 179 -1.06 -13.69 -8.86
N ALA A 180 -0.26 -13.40 -7.83
CA ALA A 180 -0.75 -13.35 -6.46
C ALA A 180 -1.76 -12.21 -6.21
N ILE A 181 -1.57 -11.06 -6.89
CA ILE A 181 -2.54 -9.95 -6.86
C ILE A 181 -3.85 -10.38 -7.52
N ALA A 182 -3.79 -11.04 -8.67
CA ALA A 182 -4.97 -11.55 -9.38
C ALA A 182 -5.74 -12.56 -8.53
N ASP A 183 -5.05 -13.47 -7.86
CA ASP A 183 -5.66 -14.50 -7.00
C ASP A 183 -6.44 -13.93 -5.80
N VAL A 184 -6.06 -12.76 -5.29
CA VAL A 184 -6.77 -12.10 -4.19
C VAL A 184 -7.78 -11.04 -4.65
N GLY A 185 -7.86 -10.77 -5.95
CA GLY A 185 -8.83 -9.87 -6.57
C GLY A 185 -8.55 -8.38 -6.38
N GLY A 186 -7.26 -7.97 -6.30
CA GLY A 186 -6.89 -6.55 -6.25
C GLY A 186 -7.36 -5.80 -5.00
N PHE A 187 -7.50 -4.48 -5.15
CA PHE A 187 -7.95 -3.56 -4.09
C PHE A 187 -9.48 -3.52 -3.99
N ASP A 188 -9.98 -3.26 -2.78
CA ASP A 188 -11.41 -3.06 -2.54
C ASP A 188 -11.78 -1.58 -2.76
N GLU A 189 -12.47 -1.30 -3.86
CA GLU A 189 -12.83 0.06 -4.29
C GLU A 189 -13.86 0.75 -3.40
N SER A 190 -14.48 0.02 -2.45
CA SER A 190 -15.38 0.61 -1.47
C SER A 190 -14.67 1.47 -0.41
N PHE A 191 -13.33 1.47 -0.41
CA PHE A 191 -12.49 2.33 0.42
C PHE A 191 -11.93 3.47 -0.43
N ALA A 192 -12.40 4.69 -0.18
CA ALA A 192 -12.00 5.83 -1.00
C ALA A 192 -10.63 6.44 -0.63
N ALA A 193 -10.16 6.30 0.63
CA ALA A 193 -9.02 7.09 1.08
C ALA A 193 -8.05 6.41 2.08
N MET A 194 -8.48 5.45 2.90
CA MET A 194 -7.60 4.85 3.92
C MET A 194 -7.95 3.39 4.18
N PHE A 195 -6.91 2.58 4.51
CA PHE A 195 -7.00 1.15 4.84
C PHE A 195 -7.34 0.22 3.67
N GLU A 196 -7.44 0.72 2.43
CA GLU A 196 -7.58 -0.14 1.25
C GLU A 196 -6.33 -1.01 1.04
N ASP A 197 -5.15 -0.45 1.33
CA ASP A 197 -3.87 -1.13 1.31
C ASP A 197 -3.77 -2.20 2.41
N GLN A 198 -4.23 -1.89 3.63
CA GLN A 198 -4.27 -2.84 4.74
C GLN A 198 -5.18 -4.05 4.44
N LEU A 199 -6.33 -3.80 3.84
CA LEU A 199 -7.23 -4.89 3.41
C LEU A 199 -6.59 -5.72 2.29
N PHE A 200 -5.97 -5.07 1.31
CA PHE A 200 -5.26 -5.73 0.21
C PHE A 200 -4.10 -6.59 0.73
N PHE A 201 -3.22 -6.02 1.56
CA PHE A 201 -2.12 -6.78 2.15
C PHE A 201 -2.60 -7.89 3.07
N ALA A 202 -3.71 -7.70 3.82
CA ALA A 202 -4.29 -8.78 4.63
C ALA A 202 -4.61 -10.02 3.80
N LYS A 203 -5.14 -9.84 2.57
CA LYS A 203 -5.45 -10.93 1.66
C LYS A 203 -4.16 -11.66 1.22
N ILE A 204 -3.14 -10.91 0.76
CA ILE A 204 -1.83 -11.48 0.35
C ILE A 204 -1.18 -12.25 1.53
N LEU A 205 -1.07 -11.62 2.69
CA LEU A 205 -0.41 -12.17 3.88
C LEU A 205 -1.14 -13.37 4.48
N LEU A 206 -2.42 -13.52 4.18
CA LEU A 206 -3.22 -14.66 4.61
C LEU A 206 -2.91 -15.92 3.78
N HIS A 207 -2.56 -15.76 2.51
CA HIS A 207 -2.46 -16.88 1.56
C HIS A 207 -1.04 -17.25 1.15
N PHE A 208 -0.11 -16.29 1.09
CA PHE A 208 1.17 -16.48 0.43
C PHE A 208 2.37 -16.33 1.35
N PRO A 209 3.48 -17.06 1.06
CA PRO A 209 4.78 -16.80 1.66
C PRO A 209 5.28 -15.41 1.22
N VAL A 210 5.94 -14.70 2.14
CA VAL A 210 6.45 -13.35 1.93
C VAL A 210 7.87 -13.22 2.48
N PHE A 211 8.78 -12.65 1.71
CA PHE A 211 10.11 -12.32 2.19
C PHE A 211 10.12 -10.92 2.82
N VAL A 212 10.57 -10.82 4.05
CA VAL A 212 10.73 -9.55 4.77
C VAL A 212 12.21 -9.21 4.84
N SER A 213 12.62 -8.08 4.27
CA SER A 213 14.01 -7.61 4.28
C SER A 213 14.24 -6.56 5.37
N GLY A 214 15.47 -6.54 5.91
CA GLY A 214 15.95 -5.45 6.75
C GLY A 214 16.35 -4.18 5.97
N ARG A 215 16.42 -4.26 4.63
CA ARG A 215 16.77 -3.12 3.77
C ARG A 215 15.63 -2.11 3.63
N CYS A 216 15.99 -0.87 3.36
CA CYS A 216 15.05 0.20 3.05
C CYS A 216 15.14 0.52 1.54
N TRP A 217 14.01 0.42 0.83
CA TRP A 217 13.92 0.71 -0.61
C TRP A 217 13.00 1.88 -0.94
N ALA A 218 12.28 2.40 0.04
CA ALA A 218 11.34 3.51 -0.16
C ALA A 218 11.41 4.52 0.98
N LYS A 219 11.19 5.77 0.62
CA LYS A 219 10.99 6.89 1.55
C LYS A 219 9.53 7.28 1.48
N TYR A 220 8.84 7.24 2.61
CA TYR A 220 7.46 7.66 2.78
C TYR A 220 7.44 9.08 3.31
N ARG A 221 7.07 10.04 2.44
CA ARG A 221 7.11 11.47 2.74
C ARG A 221 6.01 11.83 3.73
N GLN A 222 6.38 12.63 4.72
CA GLN A 222 5.45 13.15 5.73
C GLN A 222 5.18 14.64 5.45
N HIS A 223 3.93 14.99 5.13
CA HIS A 223 3.49 16.37 4.91
C HIS A 223 2.02 16.56 5.29
N ASN A 224 1.64 17.79 5.60
CA ASN A 224 0.32 18.11 6.17
C ASN A 224 -0.85 17.98 5.16
N THR A 225 -0.55 17.95 3.86
CA THR A 225 -1.55 17.81 2.79
C THR A 225 -1.76 16.38 2.34
N SER A 226 -1.07 15.38 2.95
CA SER A 226 -1.25 13.97 2.62
C SER A 226 -2.63 13.46 3.05
N THR A 227 -3.16 12.46 2.34
CA THR A 227 -4.42 11.80 2.68
C THR A 227 -4.40 11.26 4.11
N SER A 228 -3.25 10.72 4.54
CA SER A 228 -3.06 10.21 5.91
C SER A 228 -3.17 11.31 6.96
N ALA A 229 -2.50 12.46 6.73
CA ALA A 229 -2.56 13.60 7.64
C ALA A 229 -3.97 14.19 7.72
N ALA A 230 -4.65 14.37 6.59
CA ALA A 230 -6.02 14.86 6.52
C ALA A 230 -7.01 13.93 7.27
N SER A 231 -6.89 12.61 7.10
CA SER A 231 -7.73 11.64 7.80
C SER A 231 -7.50 11.65 9.31
N THR A 232 -6.24 11.72 9.75
CA THR A 232 -5.88 11.79 11.17
C THR A 232 -6.46 13.06 11.81
N ALA A 233 -6.33 14.21 11.14
CA ALA A 233 -6.89 15.50 11.60
C ALA A 233 -8.43 15.46 11.71
N ALA A 234 -9.10 14.76 10.79
CA ALA A 234 -10.56 14.57 10.82
C ALA A 234 -11.06 13.61 11.91
N GLY A 235 -10.17 12.93 12.65
CA GLY A 235 -10.52 11.98 13.70
C GLY A 235 -11.23 10.71 13.19
N GLY A 236 -11.14 10.43 11.90
CA GLY A 236 -11.84 9.32 11.22
C GLY A 236 -11.20 7.94 11.36
N ASP A 237 -10.03 7.87 11.94
CA ASP A 237 -9.14 6.71 11.89
C ASP A 237 -9.73 5.43 12.50
N LEU A 238 -10.30 5.51 13.70
CA LEU A 238 -10.82 4.35 14.43
C LEU A 238 -12.07 3.73 13.77
N ALA A 239 -12.97 4.56 13.27
CA ALA A 239 -14.19 4.07 12.59
C ALA A 239 -13.83 3.37 11.26
N THR A 240 -12.89 3.95 10.51
CA THR A 240 -12.40 3.39 9.24
C THR A 240 -11.59 2.11 9.49
N GLN A 241 -10.78 2.05 10.55
CA GLN A 241 -10.08 0.83 10.95
C GLN A 241 -11.05 -0.30 11.34
N ILE A 242 -12.12 0.00 12.09
CA ILE A 242 -13.17 -0.97 12.40
C ILE A 242 -13.85 -1.46 11.12
N ARG A 243 -14.13 -0.58 10.16
CA ARG A 243 -14.71 -0.94 8.87
C ARG A 243 -13.78 -1.87 8.09
N CYS A 244 -12.50 -1.56 8.00
CA CYS A 244 -11.48 -2.41 7.38
C CYS A 244 -11.46 -3.81 8.02
N LEU A 245 -11.38 -3.92 9.35
CA LEU A 245 -11.40 -5.22 10.03
C LEU A 245 -12.71 -6.00 9.82
N LYS A 246 -13.86 -5.33 9.68
CA LYS A 246 -15.11 -5.99 9.30
C LYS A 246 -15.04 -6.58 7.90
N ARG A 247 -14.39 -5.90 6.94
CA ARG A 247 -14.15 -6.42 5.58
C ARG A 247 -13.16 -7.59 5.61
N ILE A 248 -12.05 -7.48 6.35
CA ILE A 248 -11.10 -8.60 6.56
C ILE A 248 -11.83 -9.80 7.17
N ARG A 249 -12.70 -9.61 8.18
CA ARG A 249 -13.52 -10.66 8.77
C ARG A 249 -14.41 -11.34 7.73
N HIS A 250 -15.09 -10.55 6.90
CA HIS A 250 -15.94 -11.08 5.83
C HIS A 250 -15.11 -11.94 4.89
N TYR A 251 -14.00 -11.43 4.38
CA TYR A 251 -13.08 -12.15 3.51
C TYR A 251 -12.60 -13.49 4.14
N VAL A 252 -12.11 -13.45 5.39
CA VAL A 252 -11.68 -14.65 6.12
C VAL A 252 -12.79 -15.69 6.23
N ARG A 253 -14.04 -15.27 6.47
CA ARG A 253 -15.21 -16.18 6.54
C ARG A 253 -15.52 -16.81 5.20
N GLU A 254 -15.49 -16.04 4.11
CA GLU A 254 -15.70 -16.55 2.75
C GLU A 254 -14.60 -17.55 2.35
N GLN A 255 -13.34 -17.24 2.62
CA GLN A 255 -12.22 -18.15 2.35
C GLN A 255 -12.27 -19.45 3.17
N ARG A 256 -12.95 -19.46 4.31
CA ARG A 256 -13.17 -20.69 5.08
C ARG A 256 -14.30 -21.56 4.51
N ARG A 257 -15.32 -20.93 3.91
CA ARG A 257 -16.45 -21.63 3.28
C ARG A 257 -16.07 -22.15 1.90
N HIS A 258 -15.32 -21.36 1.16
CA HIS A 258 -14.86 -21.64 -0.20
C HIS A 258 -13.34 -21.49 -0.26
N PRO A 259 -12.57 -22.51 0.19
CA PRO A 259 -11.12 -22.42 0.25
C PRO A 259 -10.54 -22.16 -1.14
N SER A 260 -9.70 -21.11 -1.25
CA SER A 260 -8.84 -20.93 -2.41
C SER A 260 -7.77 -22.03 -2.46
N VAL A 261 -7.17 -22.21 -3.64
CA VAL A 261 -6.18 -23.27 -3.91
C VAL A 261 -4.91 -23.09 -3.05
N HIS A 262 -4.62 -21.87 -2.55
CA HIS A 262 -3.31 -21.54 -1.99
C HIS A 262 -3.13 -21.93 -0.52
N ARG A 263 -4.12 -21.69 0.33
CA ARG A 263 -4.07 -22.07 1.75
C ARG A 263 -5.45 -22.16 2.37
N ARG A 264 -5.66 -23.22 3.13
CA ARG A 264 -6.89 -23.36 3.94
C ARG A 264 -6.85 -22.41 5.14
N VAL A 265 -7.76 -21.43 5.18
CA VAL A 265 -7.89 -20.46 6.27
C VAL A 265 -8.49 -21.15 7.52
N GLY A 266 -7.78 -21.08 8.64
CA GLY A 266 -8.14 -21.77 9.87
C GLY A 266 -9.07 -20.97 10.80
N ARG A 267 -9.63 -21.68 11.81
CA ARG A 267 -10.38 -21.02 12.90
C ARG A 267 -9.54 -19.99 13.66
N GLY A 268 -8.24 -20.27 13.84
CA GLY A 268 -7.31 -19.36 14.52
C GLY A 268 -7.16 -17.99 13.83
N ASP A 269 -7.24 -17.96 12.51
CA ASP A 269 -7.15 -16.70 11.74
C ASP A 269 -8.42 -15.86 11.90
N GLN A 270 -9.59 -16.50 11.87
CA GLN A 270 -10.85 -15.83 12.19
C GLN A 270 -10.86 -15.28 13.62
N MET A 271 -10.43 -16.08 14.61
CA MET A 271 -10.38 -15.65 16.01
C MET A 271 -9.42 -14.45 16.20
N ALA A 272 -8.33 -14.38 15.44
CA ALA A 272 -7.42 -13.23 15.49
C ALA A 272 -8.13 -11.93 15.07
N VAL A 273 -8.91 -11.95 14.00
CA VAL A 273 -9.70 -10.80 13.53
C VAL A 273 -10.79 -10.43 14.54
N GLU A 274 -11.53 -11.41 15.08
CA GLU A 274 -12.60 -11.16 16.08
C GLU A 274 -12.04 -10.52 17.37
N ARG A 275 -10.88 -10.97 17.85
CA ARG A 275 -10.22 -10.37 19.02
C ARG A 275 -9.83 -8.93 18.77
N MET A 276 -9.30 -8.61 17.58
CA MET A 276 -8.93 -7.24 17.24
C MET A 276 -10.16 -6.35 17.12
N LEU A 277 -11.23 -6.82 16.48
CA LEU A 277 -12.50 -6.10 16.42
C LEU A 277 -13.06 -5.81 17.83
N ALA A 278 -13.06 -6.80 18.71
CA ALA A 278 -13.52 -6.60 20.09
C ALA A 278 -12.69 -5.53 20.82
N ARG A 279 -11.36 -5.56 20.66
CA ARG A 279 -10.44 -4.56 21.23
C ARG A 279 -10.75 -3.15 20.74
N LEU A 280 -10.91 -2.96 19.42
CA LEU A 280 -11.19 -1.64 18.85
C LEU A 280 -12.60 -1.13 19.22
N HIS A 281 -13.59 -2.00 19.31
CA HIS A 281 -14.92 -1.63 19.76
C HIS A 281 -14.89 -1.12 21.23
N LEU A 282 -14.13 -1.76 22.11
CA LEU A 282 -13.91 -1.30 23.48
C LEU A 282 -13.22 0.07 23.52
N GLN A 283 -12.18 0.27 22.72
CA GLN A 283 -11.50 1.56 22.60
C GLN A 283 -12.45 2.65 22.07
N HIS A 284 -13.24 2.34 21.06
CA HIS A 284 -14.24 3.27 20.51
C HIS A 284 -15.28 3.68 21.54
N TRP A 285 -15.81 2.70 22.30
CA TRP A 285 -16.75 2.94 23.39
C TRP A 285 -16.13 3.83 24.48
N ALA A 286 -14.92 3.51 24.94
CA ALA A 286 -14.23 4.28 25.96
C ALA A 286 -13.99 5.74 25.54
N THR A 287 -13.64 5.98 24.26
CA THR A 287 -13.46 7.33 23.70
C THR A 287 -14.79 8.10 23.69
N ARG A 288 -15.89 7.45 23.30
CA ARG A 288 -17.23 8.07 23.32
C ARG A 288 -17.67 8.45 24.74
N VAL A 289 -17.47 7.54 25.69
CA VAL A 289 -17.80 7.80 27.11
C VAL A 289 -17.01 9.00 27.66
N ARG A 290 -15.71 9.07 27.37
CA ARG A 290 -14.86 10.21 27.78
C ARG A 290 -15.33 11.53 27.17
N ARG A 291 -15.73 11.55 25.88
CA ARG A 291 -16.26 12.74 25.21
C ARG A 291 -17.59 13.19 25.85
N VAL A 292 -18.48 12.26 26.16
CA VAL A 292 -19.74 12.57 26.83
C VAL A 292 -19.50 13.09 28.25
N ALA A 293 -18.60 12.49 29.02
CA ALA A 293 -18.23 12.91 30.37
C ALA A 293 -17.50 14.28 30.41
N ALA A 294 -16.85 14.68 29.31
CA ALA A 294 -16.16 15.97 29.20
C ALA A 294 -17.11 17.14 28.88
N VAL A 295 -18.34 16.87 28.44
CA VAL A 295 -19.38 17.89 28.29
C VAL A 295 -19.93 18.17 29.70
N ARG A 296 -19.31 19.12 30.43
CA ARG A 296 -19.85 19.65 31.69
C ARG A 296 -21.17 20.35 31.39
N PRO A 297 -22.22 20.11 32.20
CA PRO A 297 -23.39 20.96 32.12
C PRO A 297 -22.97 22.42 32.42
N PRO A 298 -23.61 23.41 31.79
CA PRO A 298 -23.32 24.80 32.08
C PRO A 298 -23.55 25.08 33.59
N PRO A 299 -22.71 25.92 34.20
CA PRO A 299 -22.98 26.33 35.57
C PRO A 299 -24.33 27.06 35.61
N TRP A 300 -25.21 26.62 36.48
CA TRP A 300 -26.49 27.25 36.77
C TRP A 300 -26.31 28.65 37.37
#